data_c4700b9bc472ff8b9cb6dffa489a02d1
#
_entry.id   c4700b9bc472ff8b9cb6dffa489a02d1
#
_cell.length_a   1.000
_cell.length_b   1.000
_cell.length_c   1.000
_cell.angle_alpha   90.00
_cell.angle_beta   90.00
_cell.angle_gamma   90.00
#
_symmetry.space_group_name_H-M   'P 1'
#
loop_
_entity.id
_entity.type
_entity.pdbx_description
1 polymer ?
#
loop_
_entity_poly.entity_id
_entity_poly.type
_entity_poly.pdbx_seq_one_letter_code
_entity_poly.pdbx_strand_id
1 'polypeptide(L)'
;EATLMIFGLNPLWGFLPLLLYIVLMLRGKDMNVSVLLCVILGAILTGESITGFANVIYESLGSFCAMIGFIIVLGAGLAEVLNQTKVAHNLVYTVVNRFKLRSKKAAILISMVTSTLMVSLLGTLAGSNAIIAPILIPIVASVGLTPSTLGVILHGAGATGLYIGPFV
;
A
#
# COMPACT_ATOMS: atom_id res chain seq x y z
N GLU A 1 -11.09 -31.90 -5.60
CA GLU A 1 -10.21 -32.01 -4.40
C GLU A 1 -8.79 -32.23 -4.90
N ALA A 2 -8.08 -31.14 -5.20
CA ALA A 2 -6.67 -31.19 -5.46
C ALA A 2 -5.95 -31.38 -4.12
N THR A 3 -5.66 -32.63 -3.79
CA THR A 3 -4.68 -32.94 -2.74
C THR A 3 -3.35 -32.33 -3.18
N LEU A 4 -3.03 -31.17 -2.67
CA LEU A 4 -1.70 -30.55 -2.72
C LEU A 4 -0.73 -31.47 -1.94
N MET A 5 -0.34 -32.55 -2.56
CA MET A 5 0.77 -33.41 -2.11
C MET A 5 2.07 -32.70 -2.53
N ILE A 6 2.52 -31.75 -1.73
CA ILE A 6 3.85 -31.17 -1.84
C ILE A 6 4.84 -32.29 -1.44
N PHE A 7 5.41 -33.02 -2.39
CA PHE A 7 6.39 -34.10 -2.13
C PHE A 7 6.02 -35.10 -1.02
N GLY A 8 4.73 -35.39 -0.80
CA GLY A 8 4.29 -36.22 0.34
C GLY A 8 4.47 -35.56 1.71
N LEU A 9 4.77 -34.28 1.77
CA LEU A 9 4.94 -33.50 2.98
C LEU A 9 3.60 -32.98 3.51
N ASN A 10 3.51 -32.79 4.83
CA ASN A 10 2.35 -32.21 5.48
C ASN A 10 2.01 -30.84 4.85
N PRO A 11 0.73 -30.49 4.60
CA PRO A 11 0.28 -29.20 4.05
C PRO A 11 0.85 -27.96 4.76
N LEU A 12 1.28 -28.12 6.01
CA LEU A 12 1.95 -27.06 6.80
C LEU A 12 3.24 -26.52 6.13
N TRP A 13 3.92 -27.32 5.33
CA TRP A 13 5.12 -26.87 4.59
C TRP A 13 4.80 -25.81 3.53
N GLY A 14 3.55 -25.70 3.09
CA GLY A 14 3.09 -24.65 2.22
C GLY A 14 3.19 -23.24 2.83
N PHE A 15 3.28 -23.11 4.16
CA PHE A 15 3.51 -21.83 4.84
C PHE A 15 4.98 -21.40 4.86
N LEU A 16 5.90 -22.24 4.44
CA LEU A 16 7.33 -21.95 4.52
C LEU A 16 7.75 -20.73 3.70
N PRO A 17 7.25 -20.50 2.46
CA PRO A 17 7.51 -19.26 1.73
C PRO A 17 7.01 -18.01 2.47
N LEU A 18 5.86 -18.09 3.12
CA LEU A 18 5.31 -16.98 3.91
C LEU A 18 6.18 -16.67 5.13
N LEU A 19 6.62 -17.69 5.85
CA LEU A 19 7.54 -17.53 6.98
C LEU A 19 8.88 -16.93 6.53
N LEU A 20 9.41 -17.40 5.41
CA LEU A 20 10.62 -16.84 4.82
C LEU A 20 10.44 -15.35 4.50
N TYR A 21 9.30 -14.98 3.90
CA TYR A 21 8.98 -13.57 3.60
C TYR A 21 9.02 -12.72 4.87
N ILE A 22 8.32 -13.15 5.93
CA ILE A 22 8.29 -12.44 7.21
C ILE A 22 9.71 -12.26 7.78
N VAL A 23 10.52 -13.31 7.77
CA VAL A 23 11.90 -13.26 8.29
C VAL A 23 12.77 -12.31 7.47
N LEU A 24 12.65 -12.32 6.14
CA LEU A 24 13.42 -11.43 5.27
C LEU A 24 13.02 -9.97 5.48
N MET A 25 11.72 -9.68 5.62
CA MET A 25 11.22 -8.35 5.89
C MET A 25 11.67 -7.84 7.27
N LEU A 26 11.63 -8.68 8.32
CA LEU A 26 12.14 -8.32 9.64
C LEU A 26 13.67 -8.07 9.65
N ARG A 27 14.40 -8.69 8.72
CA ARG A 27 15.84 -8.45 8.51
C ARG A 27 16.12 -7.20 7.66
N GLY A 28 15.11 -6.43 7.25
CA GLY A 28 15.28 -5.22 6.45
C GLY A 28 15.76 -5.48 5.02
N LYS A 29 15.50 -6.66 4.46
CA LYS A 29 15.81 -6.96 3.05
C LYS A 29 14.82 -6.26 2.13
N ASP A 30 15.26 -5.98 0.89
CA ASP A 30 14.41 -5.39 -0.12
C ASP A 30 13.16 -6.24 -0.38
N MET A 31 12.00 -5.58 -0.45
CA MET A 31 10.70 -6.21 -0.60
C MET A 31 10.61 -7.04 -1.90
N ASN A 32 11.10 -6.49 -3.02
CA ASN A 32 10.99 -7.16 -4.32
C ASN A 32 11.84 -8.42 -4.35
N VAL A 33 13.07 -8.35 -3.80
CA VAL A 33 13.97 -9.50 -3.67
C VAL A 33 13.34 -10.55 -2.76
N SER A 34 12.74 -10.14 -1.64
CA SER A 34 12.09 -11.05 -0.70
C SER A 34 10.91 -11.79 -1.33
N VAL A 35 10.05 -11.08 -2.07
CA VAL A 35 8.93 -11.69 -2.81
C VAL A 35 9.44 -12.67 -3.85
N LEU A 36 10.43 -12.28 -4.65
CA LEU A 36 10.99 -13.16 -5.69
C LEU A 36 11.55 -14.46 -5.11
N LEU A 37 12.30 -14.37 -4.03
CA LEU A 37 12.86 -15.56 -3.35
C LEU A 37 11.74 -16.46 -2.81
N CYS A 38 10.67 -15.89 -2.25
CA CYS A 38 9.54 -16.66 -1.75
C CYS A 38 8.75 -17.37 -2.87
N VAL A 39 8.57 -16.70 -4.00
CA VAL A 39 7.92 -17.31 -5.19
C VAL A 39 8.73 -18.46 -5.73
N ILE A 40 10.06 -18.30 -5.86
CA ILE A 40 10.96 -19.38 -6.29
C ILE A 40 10.92 -20.55 -5.29
N LEU A 41 10.97 -20.28 -4.00
CA LEU A 41 10.86 -21.32 -2.99
C LEU A 41 9.53 -22.05 -3.06
N GLY A 42 8.43 -21.33 -3.27
CA GLY A 42 7.11 -21.90 -3.46
C GLY A 42 7.07 -22.85 -4.66
N ALA A 43 7.60 -22.43 -5.81
CA ALA A 43 7.67 -23.25 -7.01
C ALA A 43 8.48 -24.53 -6.81
N ILE A 44 9.60 -24.45 -6.10
CA ILE A 44 10.43 -25.63 -5.77
C ILE A 44 9.66 -26.59 -4.85
N LEU A 45 8.98 -26.06 -3.83
CA LEU A 45 8.23 -26.87 -2.86
C LEU A 45 7.01 -27.57 -3.51
N THR A 46 6.38 -26.94 -4.49
CA THR A 46 5.26 -27.54 -5.23
C THR A 46 5.71 -28.55 -6.27
N GLY A 47 7.02 -28.61 -6.55
CA GLY A 47 7.55 -29.53 -7.57
C GLY A 47 7.15 -29.15 -8.98
N GLU A 48 6.77 -27.89 -9.21
CA GLU A 48 6.36 -27.41 -10.52
C GLU A 48 7.53 -27.48 -11.52
N SER A 49 7.23 -27.96 -12.73
CA SER A 49 8.15 -27.87 -13.85
C SER A 49 8.30 -26.40 -14.30
N ILE A 50 9.37 -26.09 -15.02
CA ILE A 50 9.57 -24.73 -15.57
C ILE A 50 8.37 -24.29 -16.42
N THR A 51 7.81 -25.20 -17.21
CA THR A 51 6.61 -24.94 -18.02
C THR A 51 5.35 -24.77 -17.15
N GLY A 52 5.20 -25.58 -16.11
CA GLY A 52 4.11 -25.45 -15.13
C GLY A 52 4.19 -24.11 -14.42
N PHE A 53 5.35 -23.72 -13.95
CA PHE A 53 5.57 -22.42 -13.32
C PHE A 53 5.26 -21.23 -14.27
N ALA A 54 5.67 -21.32 -15.54
CA ALA A 54 5.32 -20.30 -16.54
C ALA A 54 3.82 -20.18 -16.76
N ASN A 55 3.09 -21.30 -16.78
CA ASN A 55 1.63 -21.31 -16.88
C ASN A 55 0.97 -20.68 -15.66
N VAL A 56 1.46 -20.98 -14.45
CA VAL A 56 0.96 -20.35 -13.21
C VAL A 56 1.14 -18.83 -13.26
N ILE A 57 2.29 -18.34 -13.75
CA ILE A 57 2.51 -16.90 -13.92
C ILE A 57 1.51 -16.33 -14.93
N TYR A 58 1.33 -16.99 -16.08
CA TYR A 58 0.41 -16.54 -17.12
C TYR A 58 -1.05 -16.44 -16.61
N GLU A 59 -1.54 -17.48 -15.94
CA GLU A 59 -2.87 -17.50 -15.34
C GLU A 59 -3.00 -16.44 -14.24
N SER A 60 -1.96 -16.25 -13.42
CA SER A 60 -1.94 -15.24 -12.37
C SER A 60 -2.04 -13.81 -12.92
N LEU A 61 -1.41 -13.53 -14.07
CA LEU A 61 -1.49 -12.23 -14.74
C LEU A 61 -2.91 -11.92 -15.29
N GLY A 62 -3.71 -12.94 -15.58
CA GLY A 62 -5.12 -12.79 -15.94
C GLY A 62 -6.08 -12.79 -14.75
N SER A 63 -5.56 -12.93 -13.53
CA SER A 63 -6.38 -13.04 -12.33
C SER A 63 -6.92 -11.69 -11.85
N PHE A 64 -7.97 -11.75 -10.99
CA PHE A 64 -8.50 -10.58 -10.30
C PHE A 64 -7.41 -9.84 -9.47
N CYS A 65 -6.49 -10.58 -8.85
CA CYS A 65 -5.38 -9.98 -8.11
C CYS A 65 -4.44 -9.16 -9.01
N ALA A 66 -4.17 -9.62 -10.22
CA ALA A 66 -3.35 -8.87 -11.18
C ALA A 66 -4.07 -7.60 -11.65
N MET A 67 -5.39 -7.65 -11.84
CA MET A 67 -6.19 -6.47 -12.17
C MET A 67 -6.09 -5.41 -11.05
N ILE A 68 -6.22 -5.82 -9.80
CA ILE A 68 -6.01 -4.91 -8.65
C ILE A 68 -4.59 -4.36 -8.65
N GLY A 69 -3.57 -5.19 -8.87
CA GLY A 69 -2.18 -4.77 -8.97
C GLY A 69 -1.97 -3.72 -10.06
N PHE A 70 -2.60 -3.91 -11.22
CA PHE A 70 -2.52 -2.96 -12.33
C PHE A 70 -3.17 -1.61 -11.98
N ILE A 71 -4.33 -1.61 -11.32
CA ILE A 71 -4.99 -0.40 -10.82
C ILE A 71 -4.08 0.34 -9.84
N ILE A 72 -3.44 -0.37 -8.91
CA ILE A 72 -2.50 0.23 -7.95
C ILE A 72 -1.32 0.88 -8.67
N VAL A 73 -0.73 0.23 -9.68
CA VAL A 73 0.40 0.78 -10.46
C VAL A 73 -0.03 2.04 -11.21
N LEU A 74 -1.19 2.02 -11.88
CA LEU A 74 -1.72 3.20 -12.57
C LEU A 74 -2.02 4.34 -11.59
N GLY A 75 -2.63 4.03 -10.44
CA GLY A 75 -2.88 5.00 -9.38
C GLY A 75 -1.59 5.62 -8.83
N ALA A 76 -0.56 4.82 -8.63
CA ALA A 76 0.75 5.32 -8.20
C ALA A 76 1.40 6.23 -9.26
N GLY A 77 1.29 5.87 -10.54
CA GLY A 77 1.74 6.72 -11.64
C GLY A 77 1.00 8.06 -11.69
N LEU A 78 -0.31 8.04 -11.54
CA LEU A 78 -1.11 9.27 -11.45
C LEU A 78 -0.71 10.13 -10.25
N ALA A 79 -0.51 9.51 -9.07
CA ALA A 79 -0.06 10.21 -7.89
C ALA A 79 1.29 10.90 -8.10
N GLU A 80 2.23 10.23 -8.78
CA GLU A 80 3.53 10.82 -9.12
C GLU A 80 3.42 12.01 -10.07
N VAL A 81 2.60 11.92 -11.11
CA VAL A 81 2.32 13.06 -12.01
C VAL A 81 1.72 14.24 -11.27
N LEU A 82 0.73 14.00 -10.38
CA LEU A 82 0.10 15.05 -9.59
C LEU A 82 1.06 15.65 -8.56
N ASN A 83 2.03 14.87 -8.08
CA ASN A 83 3.09 15.35 -7.20
C ASN A 83 4.08 16.25 -7.97
N GLN A 84 4.58 15.80 -9.11
CA GLN A 84 5.52 16.57 -9.95
C GLN A 84 4.91 17.87 -10.47
N THR A 85 3.64 17.86 -10.84
CA THR A 85 2.90 19.06 -11.27
C THR A 85 2.49 19.97 -10.11
N LYS A 86 2.77 19.58 -8.85
CA LYS A 86 2.38 20.30 -7.62
C LYS A 86 0.87 20.48 -7.45
N VAL A 87 0.03 19.87 -8.28
CA VAL A 87 -1.43 19.94 -8.17
C VAL A 87 -1.89 19.36 -6.85
N ALA A 88 -1.40 18.16 -6.49
CA ALA A 88 -1.71 17.52 -5.23
C ALA A 88 -1.25 18.37 -4.03
N HIS A 89 -0.04 18.95 -4.09
CA HIS A 89 0.48 19.84 -3.05
C HIS A 89 -0.41 21.08 -2.85
N ASN A 90 -0.81 21.74 -3.94
CA ASN A 90 -1.68 22.93 -3.88
C ASN A 90 -3.07 22.57 -3.34
N LEU A 91 -3.58 21.38 -3.65
CA LEU A 91 -4.87 20.91 -3.16
C LEU A 91 -4.83 20.73 -1.64
N VAL A 92 -3.81 20.01 -1.12
CA VAL A 92 -3.61 19.82 0.32
C VAL A 92 -3.44 21.17 1.03
N TYR A 93 -2.59 22.06 0.48
CA TYR A 93 -2.36 23.38 1.04
C TYR A 93 -3.63 24.23 1.09
N THR A 94 -4.46 24.18 0.05
CA THR A 94 -5.75 24.88 0.00
C THR A 94 -6.70 24.35 1.07
N VAL A 95 -6.83 23.03 1.22
CA VAL A 95 -7.68 22.43 2.25
C VAL A 95 -7.20 22.82 3.64
N VAL A 96 -5.89 22.71 3.90
CA VAL A 96 -5.32 23.02 5.21
C VAL A 96 -5.47 24.51 5.59
N ASN A 97 -5.22 25.42 4.64
CA ASN A 97 -5.32 26.86 4.90
C ASN A 97 -6.75 27.37 5.08
N ARG A 98 -7.71 26.72 4.45
CA ARG A 98 -9.11 27.08 4.58
C ARG A 98 -9.63 26.83 6.01
N PHE A 99 -9.06 25.86 6.69
CA PHE A 99 -9.40 25.52 8.06
C PHE A 99 -8.31 26.05 8.99
N LYS A 100 -8.56 27.20 9.66
CA LYS A 100 -7.62 27.78 10.63
C LYS A 100 -7.32 26.78 11.76
N LEU A 101 -6.14 26.16 11.69
CA LEU A 101 -5.67 25.15 12.65
C LEU A 101 -5.32 25.81 14.00
N ARG A 102 -6.31 25.95 14.89
CA ARG A 102 -6.10 26.54 16.23
C ARG A 102 -6.17 25.53 17.38
N SER A 103 -6.49 24.26 17.11
CA SER A 103 -6.62 23.24 18.15
C SER A 103 -6.20 21.85 17.65
N LYS A 104 -5.79 20.97 18.59
CA LYS A 104 -5.46 19.58 18.30
C LYS A 104 -6.61 18.84 17.61
N LYS A 105 -7.85 19.06 18.06
CA LYS A 105 -9.04 18.43 17.46
C LYS A 105 -9.24 18.84 16.00
N ALA A 106 -9.09 20.14 15.71
CA ALA A 106 -9.18 20.63 14.34
C ALA A 106 -8.08 20.05 13.44
N ALA A 107 -6.85 19.96 13.95
CA ALA A 107 -5.74 19.36 13.22
C ALA A 107 -5.99 17.89 12.88
N ILE A 108 -6.52 17.10 13.82
CA ILE A 108 -6.90 15.70 13.60
C ILE A 108 -7.98 15.60 12.50
N LEU A 109 -9.07 16.35 12.65
CA LEU A 109 -10.18 16.32 11.68
C LEU A 109 -9.72 16.71 10.27
N ILE A 110 -8.93 17.77 10.16
CA ILE A 110 -8.43 18.23 8.85
C ILE A 110 -7.48 17.21 8.24
N SER A 111 -6.61 16.61 9.05
CA SER A 111 -5.73 15.53 8.56
C SER A 111 -6.54 14.32 8.08
N MET A 112 -7.61 13.94 8.79
CA MET A 112 -8.51 12.86 8.37
C MET A 112 -9.20 13.19 7.05
N VAL A 113 -9.83 14.36 6.94
CA VAL A 113 -10.52 14.79 5.71
C VAL A 113 -9.55 14.88 4.55
N THR A 114 -8.38 15.48 4.75
CA THR A 114 -7.36 15.61 3.71
C THR A 114 -6.88 14.24 3.23
N SER A 115 -6.60 13.33 4.16
CA SER A 115 -6.17 11.97 3.81
C SER A 115 -7.25 11.22 3.05
N THR A 116 -8.49 11.22 3.55
CA THR A 116 -9.62 10.56 2.88
C THR A 116 -9.81 11.10 1.45
N LEU A 117 -9.83 12.42 1.27
CA LEU A 117 -10.00 13.05 -0.04
C LEU A 117 -8.86 12.70 -1.00
N MET A 118 -7.60 12.81 -0.53
CA MET A 118 -6.46 12.54 -1.40
C MET A 118 -6.36 11.07 -1.78
N VAL A 119 -6.62 10.16 -0.85
CA VAL A 119 -6.62 8.72 -1.14
C VAL A 119 -7.77 8.36 -2.07
N SER A 120 -8.95 8.94 -1.87
CA SER A 120 -10.09 8.76 -2.78
C SER A 120 -9.80 9.24 -4.20
N LEU A 121 -9.08 10.36 -4.36
CA LEU A 121 -8.73 10.91 -5.68
C LEU A 121 -7.60 10.15 -6.37
N LEU A 122 -6.61 9.68 -5.60
CA LEU A 122 -5.41 9.05 -6.16
C LEU A 122 -5.52 7.52 -6.23
N GLY A 123 -6.51 6.91 -5.55
CA GLY A 123 -6.70 5.47 -5.50
C GLY A 123 -5.58 4.68 -4.81
N THR A 124 -4.64 5.36 -4.15
CA THR A 124 -3.49 4.72 -3.49
C THR A 124 -3.15 5.37 -2.16
N LEU A 125 -3.06 4.54 -1.13
CA LEU A 125 -2.74 4.99 0.23
C LEU A 125 -1.28 5.45 0.34
N ALA A 126 -0.36 4.70 -0.23
CA ALA A 126 1.07 4.98 -0.14
C ALA A 126 1.45 6.28 -0.86
N GLY A 127 0.99 6.44 -2.12
CA GLY A 127 1.25 7.65 -2.90
C GLY A 127 0.65 8.90 -2.27
N SER A 128 -0.60 8.79 -1.80
CA SER A 128 -1.27 9.90 -1.12
C SER A 128 -0.54 10.32 0.15
N ASN A 129 -0.15 9.36 0.99
CA ASN A 129 0.57 9.65 2.23
C ASN A 129 1.95 10.26 1.99
N ALA A 130 2.66 9.83 0.94
CA ALA A 130 3.94 10.42 0.56
C ALA A 130 3.83 11.92 0.23
N ILE A 131 2.70 12.35 -0.33
CA ILE A 131 2.43 13.76 -0.65
C ILE A 131 1.95 14.53 0.58
N ILE A 132 1.03 13.94 1.35
CA ILE A 132 0.34 14.63 2.45
C ILE A 132 1.24 14.78 3.67
N ALA A 133 2.00 13.75 4.02
CA ALA A 133 2.76 13.72 5.27
C ALA A 133 3.78 14.87 5.39
N PRO A 134 4.62 15.19 4.39
CA PRO A 134 5.55 16.30 4.48
C PRO A 134 4.89 17.66 4.72
N ILE A 135 3.66 17.84 4.23
CA ILE A 135 2.90 19.09 4.37
C ILE A 135 2.26 19.17 5.76
N LEU A 136 1.67 18.08 6.23
CA LEU A 136 0.94 18.07 7.49
C LEU A 136 1.84 17.93 8.73
N ILE A 137 2.99 17.28 8.64
CA ILE A 137 3.90 17.08 9.79
C ILE A 137 4.22 18.41 10.51
N PRO A 138 4.73 19.47 9.85
CA PRO A 138 5.02 20.73 10.54
C PRO A 138 3.76 21.39 11.11
N ILE A 139 2.63 21.23 10.45
CA ILE A 139 1.35 21.83 10.85
C ILE A 139 0.80 21.16 12.12
N VAL A 140 0.78 19.84 12.17
CA VAL A 140 0.28 19.10 13.35
C VAL A 140 1.26 19.20 14.53
N ALA A 141 2.57 19.32 14.25
CA ALA A 141 3.58 19.55 15.26
C ALA A 141 3.38 20.90 15.94
N SER A 142 2.96 21.95 15.23
CA SER A 142 2.70 23.30 15.79
C SER A 142 1.57 23.31 16.83
N VAL A 143 0.65 22.33 16.78
CA VAL A 143 -0.42 22.15 17.78
C VAL A 143 -0.12 21.05 18.82
N GLY A 144 1.13 20.56 18.83
CA GLY A 144 1.61 19.57 19.81
C GLY A 144 1.12 18.14 19.56
N LEU A 145 0.91 17.76 18.30
CA LEU A 145 0.70 16.38 17.88
C LEU A 145 2.04 15.79 17.38
N THR A 146 2.25 14.50 17.65
CA THR A 146 3.47 13.80 17.20
C THR A 146 3.33 13.30 15.76
N PRO A 147 4.44 13.15 15.00
CA PRO A 147 4.42 12.54 13.67
C PRO A 147 3.81 11.13 13.68
N SER A 148 4.05 10.35 14.74
CA SER A 148 3.47 9.01 14.89
C SER A 148 1.94 9.06 14.96
N THR A 149 1.37 10.01 15.71
CA THR A 149 -0.09 10.23 15.76
C THR A 149 -0.64 10.59 14.39
N LEU A 150 0.06 11.46 13.65
CA LEU A 150 -0.32 11.79 12.28
C LEU A 150 -0.29 10.55 11.38
N GLY A 151 0.74 9.71 11.47
CA GLY A 151 0.83 8.47 10.68
C GLY A 151 -0.38 7.56 10.88
N VAL A 152 -0.82 7.37 12.12
CA VAL A 152 -2.03 6.58 12.44
C VAL A 152 -3.28 7.22 11.82
N ILE A 153 -3.41 8.55 11.93
CA ILE A 153 -4.55 9.29 11.38
C ILE A 153 -4.61 9.16 9.85
N LEU A 154 -3.48 9.39 9.18
CA LEU A 154 -3.39 9.32 7.72
C LEU A 154 -3.68 7.91 7.21
N HIS A 155 -3.18 6.89 7.89
CA HIS A 155 -3.41 5.51 7.50
C HIS A 155 -4.87 5.09 7.71
N GLY A 156 -5.42 5.36 8.89
CA GLY A 156 -6.80 5.01 9.22
C GLY A 156 -7.84 5.75 8.37
N ALA A 157 -7.72 7.08 8.26
CA ALA A 157 -8.62 7.88 7.44
C ALA A 157 -8.39 7.65 5.93
N GLY A 158 -7.15 7.44 5.51
CA GLY A 158 -6.83 7.12 4.13
C GLY A 158 -7.44 5.79 3.69
N ALA A 159 -7.44 4.78 4.56
CA ALA A 159 -8.08 3.50 4.26
C ALA A 159 -9.57 3.66 3.91
N THR A 160 -10.30 4.54 4.62
CA THR A 160 -11.71 4.84 4.26
C THR A 160 -11.82 5.52 2.90
N GLY A 161 -10.83 6.33 2.51
CA GLY A 161 -10.76 6.97 1.20
C GLY A 161 -10.67 5.98 0.05
N LEU A 162 -10.03 4.82 0.24
CA LEU A 162 -10.00 3.76 -0.77
C LEU A 162 -11.40 3.21 -1.09
N TYR A 163 -12.28 3.11 -0.09
CA TYR A 163 -13.63 2.59 -0.27
C TYR A 163 -14.65 3.62 -0.81
N ILE A 164 -14.34 4.91 -0.73
CA ILE A 164 -15.21 5.98 -1.21
C ILE A 164 -14.79 6.44 -2.61
N GLY A 165 -13.57 6.11 -3.02
CA GLY A 165 -12.99 6.55 -4.28
C GLY A 165 -13.72 6.00 -5.50
N PRO A 166 -13.63 6.69 -6.64
CA PRO A 166 -14.27 6.26 -7.90
C PRO A 166 -13.61 5.02 -8.51
N PHE A 167 -12.58 4.47 -7.87
CA PHE A 167 -11.79 3.32 -8.34
C PHE A 167 -12.19 1.99 -7.68
N VAL A 168 -13.25 1.99 -6.88
CA VAL A 168 -13.80 0.79 -6.20
C VAL A 168 -15.07 0.34 -6.86
#